data_42d44ccfd9f88281825a4df0d4a6e411
#
_entry.id   42d44ccfd9f88281825a4df0d4a6e411
#
_cell.length_a   1.000
_cell.length_b   1.000
_cell.length_c   1.000
_cell.angle_alpha   90.00
_cell.angle_beta   90.00
_cell.angle_gamma   90.00
#
_symmetry.space_group_name_H-M   'P 1'
#
loop_
_entity.id
_entity.type
_entity.pdbx_description
1 polymer ?
#
loop_
_entity_poly.entity_id
_entity_poly.type
_entity_poly.pdbx_seq_one_letter_code
_entity_poly.pdbx_strand_id
1 'polypeptide(L)'
;MQSKVNSFAAYWDRRMLRILLLGVISGFPWVLIGSALTLWLKEDGLSRSTIGWAGLIFGVYAINFLWAPLIDRIKIPVLTKIVGHRKAWIMSMQFLILASLIIWSFLSPVDDLAIIVTFGLIIAISSASQDITIDALRIEQIGKDESAAMAAGAATAVVGWWSGYKLGGLITLVTADWIQSLGYNNYWQISFIIICSIVILCNIGLFFIPESGTDERILSQQKDQADIQNQIGVSGNFGRLLAWFTATIISPLFSFFKKNGVAIGLSILGFIFLFKIGEAFLGRMSILFYKEIGFSKSDIALYSKGLGWITTVSFTLVGGWFAIKAGVIRALFVSGIIMALTNLMFTFLAWSGKSELLFAAAVLLDDLAAAFATVAFVTFISMLVDRNYTATQYAY
;
A
#
# COMPACT_ATOMS: atom_id res chain seq x y z
N MET A 1 -0.99 -21.11 30.46
CA MET A 1 -2.42 -21.17 30.11
C MET A 1 -2.69 -20.01 29.16
N GLN A 2 -2.51 -20.21 27.84
CA GLN A 2 -2.89 -19.20 26.85
C GLN A 2 -4.41 -19.12 26.87
N SER A 3 -4.97 -17.98 27.29
CA SER A 3 -6.39 -17.70 27.15
C SER A 3 -6.75 -17.93 25.67
N LYS A 4 -7.79 -18.74 25.41
CA LYS A 4 -8.42 -18.85 24.08
C LYS A 4 -8.97 -17.47 23.74
N VAL A 5 -8.13 -16.58 23.23
CA VAL A 5 -8.54 -15.30 22.67
C VAL A 5 -9.48 -15.67 21.54
N ASN A 6 -10.75 -15.28 21.66
CA ASN A 6 -11.73 -15.44 20.61
C ASN A 6 -11.14 -14.76 19.38
N SER A 7 -10.73 -15.54 18.38
CA SER A 7 -9.88 -15.04 17.26
C SER A 7 -10.57 -13.93 16.46
N PHE A 8 -11.89 -13.82 16.54
CA PHE A 8 -12.63 -12.67 16.00
C PHE A 8 -12.60 -11.44 16.93
N ALA A 9 -12.35 -11.61 18.24
CA ALA A 9 -12.30 -10.49 19.17
C ALA A 9 -11.19 -9.48 18.82
N ALA A 10 -10.10 -9.95 18.18
CA ALA A 10 -9.02 -9.08 17.72
C ALA A 10 -9.48 -8.02 16.71
N TYR A 11 -10.50 -8.32 15.89
CA TYR A 11 -11.05 -7.37 14.93
C TYR A 11 -11.94 -6.29 15.57
N TRP A 12 -12.47 -6.51 16.77
CA TRP A 12 -13.31 -5.54 17.50
C TRP A 12 -12.50 -4.53 18.33
N ASP A 13 -11.17 -4.61 18.28
CA ASP A 13 -10.30 -3.62 18.90
C ASP A 13 -10.47 -2.27 18.17
N ARG A 14 -10.61 -1.18 18.94
CA ARG A 14 -10.73 0.18 18.41
C ARG A 14 -9.55 0.58 17.50
N ARG A 15 -8.41 -0.03 17.70
CA ARG A 15 -7.22 0.15 16.82
C ARG A 15 -7.50 -0.28 15.39
N MET A 16 -8.35 -1.29 15.17
CA MET A 16 -8.68 -1.76 13.82
C MET A 16 -9.43 -0.71 13.00
N LEU A 17 -10.31 0.08 13.63
CA LEU A 17 -10.99 1.18 12.94
C LEU A 17 -9.99 2.26 12.46
N ARG A 18 -8.98 2.56 13.27
CA ARG A 18 -7.90 3.49 12.89
C ARG A 18 -7.07 2.93 11.75
N ILE A 19 -6.73 1.65 11.82
CA ILE A 19 -5.97 0.95 10.78
C ILE A 19 -6.78 0.86 9.48
N LEU A 20 -8.09 0.65 9.55
CA LEU A 20 -8.99 0.69 8.38
C LEU A 20 -8.93 2.05 7.69
N LEU A 21 -9.03 3.14 8.47
CA LEU A 21 -8.92 4.49 7.92
C LEU A 21 -7.56 4.74 7.28
N LEU A 22 -6.47 4.32 7.91
CA LEU A 22 -5.13 4.39 7.33
C LEU A 22 -5.03 3.63 6.01
N GLY A 23 -5.62 2.45 5.93
CA GLY A 23 -5.72 1.69 4.68
C GLY A 23 -6.49 2.44 3.60
N VAL A 24 -7.64 3.04 3.92
CA VAL A 24 -8.42 3.85 2.97
C VAL A 24 -7.61 5.04 2.46
N ILE A 25 -6.89 5.74 3.32
CA ILE A 25 -6.00 6.85 2.95
C ILE A 25 -4.91 6.37 2.00
N SER A 26 -4.34 5.19 2.22
CA SER A 26 -3.30 4.59 1.37
C SER A 26 -3.84 4.20 -0.01
N GLY A 27 -5.01 3.57 -0.09
CA GLY A 27 -5.57 3.07 -1.35
C GLY A 27 -6.16 4.16 -2.26
N PHE A 28 -6.63 5.25 -1.69
CA PHE A 28 -7.37 6.28 -2.45
C PHE A 28 -6.56 6.98 -3.55
N PRO A 29 -5.30 7.40 -3.37
CA PRO A 29 -4.54 8.09 -4.42
C PRO A 29 -4.30 7.25 -5.68
N TRP A 30 -4.30 5.92 -5.55
CA TRP A 30 -4.19 5.01 -6.70
C TRP A 30 -5.33 5.18 -7.70
N VAL A 31 -6.51 5.60 -7.23
CA VAL A 31 -7.65 5.94 -8.12
C VAL A 31 -7.29 7.12 -8.99
N LEU A 32 -6.68 8.14 -8.42
CA LEU A 32 -6.39 9.41 -9.08
C LEU A 32 -5.41 9.21 -10.24
N ILE A 33 -4.28 8.55 -9.97
CA ILE A 33 -3.23 8.33 -10.98
C ILE A 33 -3.50 7.13 -11.90
N GLY A 34 -4.28 6.17 -11.45
CA GLY A 34 -4.64 4.98 -12.24
C GLY A 34 -5.88 5.21 -13.09
N SER A 35 -7.04 5.18 -12.45
CA SER A 35 -8.32 5.18 -13.16
C SER A 35 -8.71 6.57 -13.66
N ALA A 36 -8.69 7.58 -12.79
CA ALA A 36 -9.18 8.92 -13.12
C ALA A 36 -8.29 9.58 -14.18
N LEU A 37 -6.98 9.64 -13.98
CA LEU A 37 -6.05 10.22 -14.95
C LEU A 37 -6.15 9.51 -16.31
N THR A 38 -6.16 8.18 -16.31
CA THR A 38 -6.22 7.40 -17.57
C THR A 38 -7.49 7.68 -18.34
N LEU A 39 -8.65 7.73 -17.66
CA LEU A 39 -9.94 8.02 -18.32
C LEU A 39 -10.04 9.46 -18.77
N TRP A 40 -9.62 10.41 -17.96
CA TRP A 40 -9.59 11.83 -18.33
C TRP A 40 -8.78 12.07 -19.60
N LEU A 41 -7.53 11.56 -19.65
CA LEU A 41 -6.70 11.67 -20.85
C LEU A 41 -7.33 11.00 -22.08
N LYS A 42 -8.00 9.86 -21.88
CA LYS A 42 -8.66 9.14 -22.99
C LYS A 42 -9.88 9.88 -23.53
N GLU A 43 -10.72 10.43 -22.64
CA GLU A 43 -11.95 11.14 -23.01
C GLU A 43 -11.66 12.48 -23.68
N ASP A 44 -10.54 13.12 -23.33
CA ASP A 44 -10.04 14.32 -24.01
C ASP A 44 -9.28 14.00 -25.33
N GLY A 45 -9.32 12.75 -25.80
CA GLY A 45 -8.86 12.34 -27.12
C GLY A 45 -7.37 12.02 -27.26
N LEU A 46 -6.62 11.89 -26.16
CA LEU A 46 -5.19 11.56 -26.23
C LEU A 46 -4.96 10.12 -26.70
N SER A 47 -3.82 9.91 -27.38
CA SER A 47 -3.46 8.62 -27.94
C SER A 47 -3.15 7.57 -26.85
N ARG A 48 -3.37 6.29 -27.18
CA ARG A 48 -3.01 5.18 -26.28
C ARG A 48 -1.52 5.18 -25.89
N SER A 49 -0.66 5.58 -26.82
CA SER A 49 0.78 5.70 -26.56
C SER A 49 1.06 6.78 -25.52
N THR A 50 0.45 7.95 -25.65
CA THR A 50 0.59 9.06 -24.69
C THR A 50 0.11 8.66 -23.31
N ILE A 51 -1.05 7.99 -23.22
CA ILE A 51 -1.59 7.48 -21.95
C ILE A 51 -0.64 6.42 -21.34
N GLY A 52 -0.05 5.56 -22.17
CA GLY A 52 0.93 4.57 -21.74
C GLY A 52 2.18 5.21 -21.13
N TRP A 53 2.70 6.27 -21.76
CA TRP A 53 3.82 7.04 -21.23
C TRP A 53 3.47 7.74 -19.90
N ALA A 54 2.29 8.33 -19.80
CA ALA A 54 1.81 8.90 -18.53
C ALA A 54 1.73 7.85 -17.41
N GLY A 55 1.46 6.59 -17.75
CA GLY A 55 1.46 5.47 -16.80
C GLY A 55 2.82 5.13 -16.17
N LEU A 56 3.94 5.64 -16.71
CA LEU A 56 5.27 5.43 -16.10
C LEU A 56 5.41 6.07 -14.71
N ILE A 57 4.51 6.99 -14.33
CA ILE A 57 4.45 7.53 -12.96
C ILE A 57 4.33 6.44 -11.89
N PHE A 58 3.75 5.29 -12.22
CA PHE A 58 3.70 4.12 -11.32
C PHE A 58 5.08 3.52 -11.01
N GLY A 59 6.10 3.79 -11.82
CA GLY A 59 7.48 3.36 -11.55
C GLY A 59 8.04 3.86 -10.21
N VAL A 60 7.48 4.95 -9.69
CA VAL A 60 7.82 5.52 -8.38
C VAL A 60 7.65 4.50 -7.24
N TYR A 61 6.62 3.66 -7.32
CA TYR A 61 6.37 2.65 -6.28
C TYR A 61 7.41 1.52 -6.26
N ALA A 62 8.11 1.30 -7.36
CA ALA A 62 9.19 0.32 -7.42
C ALA A 62 10.51 0.82 -6.78
N ILE A 63 10.66 2.13 -6.64
CA ILE A 63 11.90 2.75 -6.14
C ILE A 63 11.70 3.53 -4.84
N ASN A 64 10.52 3.47 -4.24
CA ASN A 64 10.18 4.23 -3.03
C ASN A 64 11.05 3.85 -1.81
N PHE A 65 11.60 2.64 -1.79
CA PHE A 65 12.53 2.18 -0.76
C PHE A 65 13.80 3.06 -0.68
N LEU A 66 14.18 3.74 -1.77
CA LEU A 66 15.38 4.59 -1.80
C LEU A 66 15.28 5.79 -0.85
N TRP A 67 14.08 6.31 -0.62
CA TRP A 67 13.88 7.45 0.29
C TRP A 67 13.15 7.10 1.58
N ALA A 68 12.75 5.85 1.77
CA ALA A 68 12.15 5.39 3.03
C ALA A 68 13.00 5.72 4.27
N PRO A 69 14.35 5.61 4.24
CA PRO A 69 15.20 6.01 5.34
C PRO A 69 15.09 7.49 5.72
N LEU A 70 14.81 8.37 4.73
CA LEU A 70 14.60 9.79 4.98
C LEU A 70 13.32 10.04 5.76
N ILE A 71 12.26 9.27 5.47
CA ILE A 71 10.98 9.35 6.17
C ILE A 71 11.14 8.98 7.65
N ASP A 72 11.98 8.02 7.98
CA ASP A 72 12.24 7.65 9.39
C ASP A 72 12.97 8.75 10.17
N ARG A 73 13.80 9.58 9.50
CA ARG A 73 14.71 10.51 10.18
C ARG A 73 14.37 11.99 10.02
N ILE A 74 13.83 12.40 8.88
CA ILE A 74 13.55 13.80 8.64
C ILE A 74 12.26 14.23 9.32
N LYS A 75 12.36 15.24 10.18
CA LYS A 75 11.20 15.83 10.85
C LYS A 75 10.63 16.94 9.96
N ILE A 76 9.33 16.92 9.76
CA ILE A 76 8.64 18.05 9.13
C ILE A 76 8.59 19.20 10.13
N PRO A 77 9.21 20.38 9.84
CA PRO A 77 9.24 21.50 10.75
C PRO A 77 7.83 21.89 11.23
N VAL A 78 7.70 22.27 12.49
CA VAL A 78 6.45 22.64 13.16
C VAL A 78 5.46 21.47 13.25
N LEU A 79 5.09 20.84 12.15
CA LEU A 79 4.03 19.82 12.07
C LEU A 79 4.35 18.58 12.92
N THR A 80 5.61 18.11 12.90
CA THR A 80 6.04 16.98 13.73
C THR A 80 5.83 17.22 15.23
N LYS A 81 5.98 18.47 15.70
CA LYS A 81 5.76 18.82 17.09
C LYS A 81 4.28 18.86 17.49
N ILE A 82 3.40 19.13 16.53
CA ILE A 82 1.96 19.29 16.78
C ILE A 82 1.24 17.96 16.72
N VAL A 83 1.52 17.15 15.69
CA VAL A 83 0.74 15.94 15.39
C VAL A 83 1.51 14.64 15.53
N GLY A 84 2.81 14.68 15.70
CA GLY A 84 3.69 13.51 15.70
C GLY A 84 4.44 13.34 14.37
N HIS A 85 5.44 12.45 14.35
CA HIS A 85 6.35 12.32 13.22
C HIS A 85 5.69 11.65 11.99
N ARG A 86 5.01 10.53 12.20
CA ARG A 86 4.35 9.78 11.13
C ARG A 86 3.18 10.54 10.55
N LYS A 87 2.33 11.08 11.42
CA LYS A 87 1.19 11.89 10.98
C LYS A 87 1.62 13.14 10.23
N ALA A 88 2.71 13.80 10.66
CA ALA A 88 3.23 14.96 9.97
C ALA A 88 3.63 14.62 8.52
N TRP A 89 4.27 13.49 8.29
CA TRP A 89 4.60 13.02 6.95
C TRP A 89 3.33 12.72 6.13
N ILE A 90 2.40 11.94 6.67
CA ILE A 90 1.16 11.58 5.96
C ILE A 90 0.37 12.84 5.61
N MET A 91 0.17 13.76 6.55
CA MET A 91 -0.56 15.02 6.30
C MET A 91 0.13 15.91 5.27
N SER A 92 1.46 15.97 5.28
CA SER A 92 2.22 16.71 4.26
C SER A 92 2.04 16.12 2.87
N MET A 93 2.07 14.79 2.74
CA MET A 93 1.83 14.10 1.48
C MET A 93 0.39 14.29 1.00
N GLN A 94 -0.59 14.19 1.90
CA GLN A 94 -1.99 14.48 1.62
C GLN A 94 -2.20 15.94 1.15
N PHE A 95 -1.48 16.88 1.74
CA PHE A 95 -1.51 18.28 1.30
C PHE A 95 -0.98 18.44 -0.14
N LEU A 96 0.10 17.74 -0.51
CA LEU A 96 0.62 17.75 -1.87
C LEU A 96 -0.37 17.12 -2.86
N ILE A 97 -1.05 16.03 -2.47
CA ILE A 97 -2.12 15.42 -3.27
C ILE A 97 -3.27 16.40 -3.48
N LEU A 98 -3.71 17.06 -2.40
CA LEU A 98 -4.78 18.05 -2.44
C LEU A 98 -4.43 19.23 -3.38
N ALA A 99 -3.22 19.78 -3.22
CA ALA A 99 -2.73 20.87 -4.07
C ALA A 99 -2.67 20.45 -5.56
N SER A 100 -2.22 19.20 -5.83
CA SER A 100 -2.17 18.66 -7.18
C SER A 100 -3.55 18.51 -7.80
N LEU A 101 -4.55 18.05 -7.03
CA LEU A 101 -5.95 17.97 -7.51
C LEU A 101 -6.54 19.34 -7.80
N ILE A 102 -6.27 20.33 -6.96
CA ILE A 102 -6.71 21.71 -7.19
C ILE A 102 -6.07 22.23 -8.49
N ILE A 103 -4.80 21.97 -8.73
CA ILE A 103 -4.13 22.39 -9.97
C ILE A 103 -4.72 21.66 -11.16
N TRP A 104 -4.96 20.35 -11.09
CA TRP A 104 -5.63 19.60 -12.16
C TRP A 104 -7.01 20.17 -12.52
N SER A 105 -7.71 20.78 -11.55
CA SER A 105 -9.03 21.39 -11.81
C SER A 105 -9.01 22.63 -12.71
N PHE A 106 -7.83 23.17 -13.01
CA PHE A 106 -7.65 24.34 -13.90
C PHE A 106 -7.01 23.98 -15.23
N LEU A 107 -6.64 22.72 -15.47
CA LEU A 107 -5.86 22.30 -16.63
C LEU A 107 -6.72 21.55 -17.65
N SER A 108 -6.24 21.56 -18.91
CA SER A 108 -6.79 20.78 -20.01
C SER A 108 -5.75 19.77 -20.51
N PRO A 109 -6.10 18.47 -20.66
CA PRO A 109 -5.16 17.46 -21.14
C PRO A 109 -4.55 17.75 -22.51
N VAL A 110 -5.31 18.42 -23.38
CA VAL A 110 -4.86 18.73 -24.74
C VAL A 110 -3.75 19.80 -24.73
N ASP A 111 -3.89 20.82 -23.87
CA ASP A 111 -2.98 21.96 -23.83
C ASP A 111 -1.87 21.79 -22.79
N ASP A 112 -2.18 21.16 -21.64
CA ASP A 112 -1.34 21.17 -20.43
C ASP A 112 -0.79 19.79 -20.05
N LEU A 113 -0.70 18.85 -20.98
CA LEU A 113 -0.34 17.46 -20.70
C LEU A 113 0.92 17.32 -19.83
N ALA A 114 1.97 18.08 -20.13
CA ALA A 114 3.23 18.00 -19.38
C ALA A 114 3.05 18.40 -17.90
N ILE A 115 2.21 19.40 -17.65
CA ILE A 115 1.92 19.88 -16.28
C ILE A 115 1.05 18.83 -15.58
N ILE A 116 0.05 18.27 -16.25
CA ILE A 116 -0.81 17.21 -15.71
C ILE A 116 0.01 15.99 -15.30
N VAL A 117 0.91 15.52 -16.16
CA VAL A 117 1.80 14.39 -15.85
C VAL A 117 2.76 14.72 -14.71
N THR A 118 3.27 15.94 -14.65
CA THR A 118 4.13 16.40 -13.55
C THR A 118 3.41 16.35 -12.21
N PHE A 119 2.17 16.87 -12.12
CA PHE A 119 1.38 16.79 -10.90
C PHE A 119 0.89 15.36 -10.62
N GLY A 120 0.66 14.53 -11.64
CA GLY A 120 0.45 13.10 -11.51
C GLY A 120 1.65 12.40 -10.86
N LEU A 121 2.87 12.78 -11.25
CA LEU A 121 4.10 12.26 -10.63
C LEU A 121 4.23 12.74 -9.16
N ILE A 122 3.87 13.99 -8.86
CA ILE A 122 3.84 14.49 -7.48
C ILE A 122 2.83 13.69 -6.64
N ILE A 123 1.63 13.40 -7.16
CA ILE A 123 0.65 12.53 -6.50
C ILE A 123 1.25 11.13 -6.26
N ALA A 124 1.92 10.54 -7.25
CA ALA A 124 2.52 9.22 -7.14
C ALA A 124 3.64 9.17 -6.07
N ILE A 125 4.54 10.15 -6.05
CA ILE A 125 5.60 10.27 -5.04
C ILE A 125 5.00 10.47 -3.65
N SER A 126 4.00 11.34 -3.54
CA SER A 126 3.30 11.59 -2.27
C SER A 126 2.58 10.35 -1.78
N SER A 127 1.87 9.63 -2.66
CA SER A 127 1.20 8.39 -2.33
C SER A 127 2.18 7.30 -1.91
N ALA A 128 3.25 7.07 -2.66
CA ALA A 128 4.28 6.09 -2.30
C ALA A 128 4.96 6.41 -0.96
N SER A 129 5.19 7.68 -0.67
CA SER A 129 5.79 8.13 0.60
C SER A 129 4.82 7.97 1.77
N GLN A 130 3.53 8.30 1.57
CA GLN A 130 2.53 8.10 2.60
C GLN A 130 2.26 6.62 2.87
N ASP A 131 2.30 5.74 1.86
CA ASP A 131 2.09 4.29 2.02
C ASP A 131 3.12 3.71 2.99
N ILE A 132 4.41 4.01 2.79
CA ILE A 132 5.49 3.61 3.69
C ILE A 132 5.23 4.13 5.12
N THR A 133 4.80 5.38 5.24
CA THR A 133 4.56 6.03 6.54
C THR A 133 3.33 5.47 7.24
N ILE A 134 2.28 5.16 6.48
CA ILE A 134 1.04 4.53 6.96
C ILE A 134 1.32 3.12 7.48
N ASP A 135 2.10 2.33 6.75
CA ASP A 135 2.49 1.00 7.22
C ASP A 135 3.30 1.06 8.50
N ALA A 136 4.23 2.01 8.60
CA ALA A 136 4.98 2.24 9.83
C ALA A 136 4.06 2.63 11.00
N LEU A 137 3.15 3.59 10.80
CA LEU A 137 2.20 4.03 11.83
C LEU A 137 1.25 2.90 12.24
N ARG A 138 0.77 2.09 11.29
CA ARG A 138 -0.06 0.90 11.54
C ARG A 138 0.66 -0.11 12.44
N ILE A 139 1.91 -0.44 12.12
CA ILE A 139 2.73 -1.37 12.90
C ILE A 139 2.95 -0.82 14.30
N GLU A 140 3.19 0.48 14.43
CA GLU A 140 3.44 1.16 15.71
C GLU A 140 2.17 1.28 16.58
N GLN A 141 0.95 1.13 16.02
CA GLN A 141 -0.30 1.05 16.80
C GLN A 141 -0.44 -0.24 17.60
N ILE A 142 0.33 -1.27 17.29
CA ILE A 142 0.21 -2.62 17.86
C ILE A 142 1.48 -2.98 18.63
N GLY A 143 1.34 -3.61 19.78
CA GLY A 143 2.47 -4.06 20.59
C GLY A 143 3.31 -5.14 19.88
N LYS A 144 4.60 -5.22 20.21
CA LYS A 144 5.54 -6.17 19.58
C LYS A 144 5.13 -7.64 19.79
N ASP A 145 4.56 -7.95 20.94
CA ASP A 145 4.20 -9.31 21.34
C ASP A 145 2.73 -9.66 21.00
N GLU A 146 1.99 -8.73 20.40
CA GLU A 146 0.58 -8.90 20.04
C GLU A 146 0.41 -9.50 18.64
N SER A 147 0.88 -10.72 18.40
CA SER A 147 0.84 -11.37 17.08
C SER A 147 -0.58 -11.48 16.49
N ALA A 148 -1.58 -11.76 17.33
CA ALA A 148 -2.98 -11.82 16.91
C ALA A 148 -3.51 -10.46 16.45
N ALA A 149 -3.23 -9.39 17.20
CA ALA A 149 -3.58 -8.03 16.80
C ALA A 149 -2.82 -7.58 15.55
N MET A 150 -1.56 -8.01 15.36
CA MET A 150 -0.78 -7.72 14.17
C MET A 150 -1.40 -8.36 12.92
N ALA A 151 -1.85 -9.62 13.01
CA ALA A 151 -2.54 -10.30 11.91
C ALA A 151 -3.89 -9.65 11.58
N ALA A 152 -4.69 -9.31 12.61
CA ALA A 152 -5.94 -8.57 12.43
C ALA A 152 -5.69 -7.19 11.81
N GLY A 153 -4.66 -6.47 12.26
CA GLY A 153 -4.27 -5.18 11.73
C GLY A 153 -3.80 -5.23 10.28
N ALA A 154 -3.04 -6.27 9.90
CA ALA A 154 -2.64 -6.48 8.52
C ALA A 154 -3.86 -6.73 7.61
N ALA A 155 -4.77 -7.62 8.01
CA ALA A 155 -6.01 -7.87 7.27
C ALA A 155 -6.87 -6.61 7.15
N THR A 156 -7.04 -5.88 8.23
CA THR A 156 -7.83 -4.63 8.25
C THR A 156 -7.21 -3.55 7.36
N ALA A 157 -5.89 -3.41 7.34
CA ALA A 157 -5.19 -2.48 6.45
C ALA A 157 -5.41 -2.82 4.98
N VAL A 158 -5.32 -4.12 4.62
CA VAL A 158 -5.56 -4.60 3.25
C VAL A 158 -7.01 -4.35 2.84
N VAL A 159 -7.99 -4.63 3.72
CA VAL A 159 -9.41 -4.30 3.49
C VAL A 159 -9.59 -2.80 3.28
N GLY A 160 -8.93 -1.97 4.11
CA GLY A 160 -8.96 -0.51 3.98
C GLY A 160 -8.40 -0.06 2.64
N TRP A 161 -7.26 -0.58 2.24
CA TRP A 161 -6.62 -0.25 0.97
C TRP A 161 -7.52 -0.57 -0.24
N TRP A 162 -8.07 -1.79 -0.29
CA TRP A 162 -9.01 -2.18 -1.35
C TRP A 162 -10.29 -1.34 -1.34
N SER A 163 -10.77 -0.97 -0.15
CA SER A 163 -11.95 -0.09 -0.02
C SER A 163 -11.63 1.32 -0.52
N GLY A 164 -10.50 1.91 -0.12
CA GLY A 164 -10.04 3.21 -0.61
C GLY A 164 -9.89 3.23 -2.13
N TYR A 165 -9.28 2.20 -2.70
CA TYR A 165 -9.08 2.07 -4.13
C TYR A 165 -10.40 1.83 -4.89
N LYS A 166 -11.22 0.85 -4.49
CA LYS A 166 -12.42 0.47 -5.25
C LYS A 166 -13.61 1.38 -4.98
N LEU A 167 -13.91 1.69 -3.71
CA LEU A 167 -15.00 2.63 -3.38
C LEU A 167 -14.61 4.07 -3.75
N GLY A 168 -13.36 4.47 -3.53
CA GLY A 168 -12.85 5.75 -4.00
C GLY A 168 -12.96 5.89 -5.52
N GLY A 169 -12.65 4.82 -6.26
CA GLY A 169 -12.83 4.75 -7.70
C GLY A 169 -14.28 4.89 -8.12
N LEU A 170 -15.18 4.17 -7.47
CA LEU A 170 -16.62 4.26 -7.71
C LEU A 170 -17.11 5.70 -7.50
N ILE A 171 -16.79 6.31 -6.36
CA ILE A 171 -17.19 7.68 -6.06
C ILE A 171 -16.64 8.65 -7.12
N THR A 172 -15.38 8.53 -7.48
CA THR A 172 -14.73 9.39 -8.47
C THR A 172 -15.42 9.32 -9.83
N LEU A 173 -15.67 8.11 -10.34
CA LEU A 173 -16.26 7.90 -11.66
C LEU A 173 -17.73 8.30 -11.68
N VAL A 174 -18.52 7.91 -10.66
CA VAL A 174 -19.93 8.30 -10.56
C VAL A 174 -20.07 9.82 -10.45
N THR A 175 -19.16 10.48 -9.73
CA THR A 175 -19.15 11.95 -9.64
C THR A 175 -18.89 12.58 -11.00
N ALA A 176 -17.90 12.06 -11.76
CA ALA A 176 -17.61 12.56 -13.09
C ALA A 176 -18.80 12.36 -14.06
N ASP A 177 -19.38 11.17 -14.10
CA ASP A 177 -20.55 10.86 -14.93
C ASP A 177 -21.76 11.72 -14.55
N TRP A 178 -22.00 11.92 -13.26
CA TRP A 178 -23.09 12.77 -12.79
C TRP A 178 -22.93 14.21 -13.23
N ILE A 179 -21.73 14.80 -13.10
CA ILE A 179 -21.48 16.18 -13.53
C ILE A 179 -21.56 16.30 -15.05
N GLN A 180 -21.07 15.31 -15.78
CA GLN A 180 -21.22 15.24 -17.24
C GLN A 180 -22.70 15.20 -17.66
N SER A 181 -23.53 14.44 -16.95
CA SER A 181 -24.98 14.37 -17.22
C SER A 181 -25.72 15.69 -17.00
N LEU A 182 -25.16 16.57 -16.17
CA LEU A 182 -25.65 17.94 -15.97
C LEU A 182 -25.27 18.91 -17.11
N GLY A 183 -24.49 18.44 -18.10
CA GLY A 183 -24.10 19.21 -19.27
C GLY A 183 -22.82 20.04 -19.12
N TYR A 184 -22.01 19.79 -18.09
CA TYR A 184 -20.73 20.47 -17.92
C TYR A 184 -19.65 19.82 -18.78
N ASN A 185 -18.95 20.59 -19.62
CA ASN A 185 -17.84 20.09 -20.43
C ASN A 185 -16.57 19.84 -19.60
N ASN A 186 -16.39 20.60 -18.50
CA ASN A 186 -15.26 20.47 -17.58
C ASN A 186 -15.58 19.56 -16.37
N TYR A 187 -16.30 18.47 -16.62
CA TYR A 187 -16.78 17.57 -15.55
C TYR A 187 -15.65 16.90 -14.76
N TRP A 188 -14.51 16.58 -15.35
CA TRP A 188 -13.34 16.07 -14.62
C TRP A 188 -12.77 17.10 -13.67
N GLN A 189 -12.60 18.35 -14.12
CA GLN A 189 -12.06 19.43 -13.30
C GLN A 189 -12.95 19.71 -12.08
N ILE A 190 -14.26 19.74 -12.27
CA ILE A 190 -15.22 19.91 -11.17
C ILE A 190 -15.18 18.69 -10.24
N SER A 191 -15.05 17.47 -10.78
CA SER A 191 -14.94 16.26 -9.99
C SER A 191 -13.71 16.28 -9.10
N PHE A 192 -12.56 16.75 -9.58
CA PHE A 192 -11.34 16.85 -8.75
C PHE A 192 -11.54 17.77 -7.54
N ILE A 193 -12.29 18.89 -7.70
CA ILE A 193 -12.62 19.77 -6.57
C ILE A 193 -13.51 19.04 -5.55
N ILE A 194 -14.51 18.30 -6.01
CA ILE A 194 -15.38 17.52 -5.11
C ILE A 194 -14.57 16.44 -4.37
N ILE A 195 -13.66 15.77 -5.07
CA ILE A 195 -12.79 14.73 -4.51
C ILE A 195 -11.83 15.29 -3.45
N CYS A 196 -11.44 16.57 -3.54
CA CYS A 196 -10.68 17.23 -2.50
C CYS A 196 -11.38 17.13 -1.13
N SER A 197 -12.71 17.11 -1.09
CA SER A 197 -13.45 16.95 0.16
C SER A 197 -13.17 15.60 0.84
N ILE A 198 -12.98 14.53 0.06
CA ILE A 198 -12.64 13.20 0.58
C ILE A 198 -11.25 13.23 1.22
N VAL A 199 -10.28 13.86 0.55
CA VAL A 199 -8.91 14.02 1.07
C VAL A 199 -8.92 14.82 2.37
N ILE A 200 -9.72 15.89 2.44
CA ILE A 200 -9.87 16.70 3.66
C ILE A 200 -10.49 15.87 4.79
N LEU A 201 -11.56 15.11 4.53
CA LEU A 201 -12.19 14.23 5.52
C LEU A 201 -11.20 13.16 6.03
N CYS A 202 -10.39 12.59 5.15
CA CYS A 202 -9.33 11.66 5.52
C CYS A 202 -8.31 12.30 6.46
N ASN A 203 -7.90 13.55 6.20
CA ASN A 203 -6.98 14.29 7.06
C ASN A 203 -7.59 14.62 8.44
N ILE A 204 -8.88 14.96 8.47
CA ILE A 204 -9.60 15.16 9.75
C ILE A 204 -9.60 13.86 10.55
N GLY A 205 -9.92 12.73 9.91
CA GLY A 205 -9.86 11.41 10.55
C GLY A 205 -8.46 11.05 11.05
N LEU A 206 -7.42 11.32 10.23
CA LEU A 206 -6.02 11.08 10.58
C LEU A 206 -5.59 11.89 11.82
N PHE A 207 -6.08 13.12 11.98
CA PHE A 207 -5.75 13.96 13.14
C PHE A 207 -6.08 13.27 14.47
N PHE A 208 -7.17 12.52 14.52
CA PHE A 208 -7.63 11.82 15.73
C PHE A 208 -6.91 10.48 15.99
N ILE A 209 -6.07 10.01 15.07
CA ILE A 209 -5.27 8.80 15.30
C ILE A 209 -4.12 9.14 16.27
N PRO A 210 -3.96 8.43 17.39
CA PRO A 210 -2.84 8.66 18.29
C PRO A 210 -1.53 8.18 17.67
N GLU A 211 -0.45 8.90 17.95
CA GLU A 211 0.91 8.46 17.67
C GLU A 211 1.71 8.47 18.96
N SER A 212 2.23 7.28 19.33
CA SER A 212 3.05 7.07 20.51
C SER A 212 4.50 6.75 20.13
N GLY A 213 5.43 6.96 21.05
CA GLY A 213 6.83 6.54 20.87
C GLY A 213 7.68 7.44 19.96
N THR A 214 7.17 8.58 19.49
CA THR A 214 7.93 9.50 18.64
C THR A 214 9.19 10.00 19.32
N ASP A 215 9.10 10.43 20.58
CA ASP A 215 10.25 11.00 21.32
C ASP A 215 11.28 9.92 21.65
N GLU A 216 10.85 8.73 22.06
CA GLU A 216 11.75 7.62 22.35
C GLU A 216 12.52 7.18 21.09
N ARG A 217 11.85 7.08 19.96
CA ARG A 217 12.46 6.76 18.66
C ARG A 217 13.48 7.81 18.24
N ILE A 218 13.14 9.08 18.38
CA ILE A 218 14.04 10.18 18.06
C ILE A 218 15.29 10.15 18.93
N LEU A 219 15.12 9.91 20.24
CA LEU A 219 16.22 9.80 21.17
C LEU A 219 17.12 8.59 20.84
N SER A 220 16.53 7.43 20.52
CA SER A 220 17.27 6.26 20.10
C SER A 220 18.08 6.52 18.84
N GLN A 221 17.48 7.14 17.81
CA GLN A 221 18.17 7.50 16.57
C GLN A 221 19.30 8.49 16.78
N GLN A 222 19.14 9.45 17.70
CA GLN A 222 20.22 10.41 18.05
C GLN A 222 21.38 9.72 18.75
N LYS A 223 21.10 8.77 19.66
CA LYS A 223 22.14 7.96 20.31
C LYS A 223 22.90 7.13 19.29
N ASP A 224 22.19 6.39 18.42
CA ASP A 224 22.82 5.60 17.36
C ASP A 224 23.74 6.45 16.48
N GLN A 225 23.29 7.65 16.11
CA GLN A 225 24.11 8.56 15.32
C GLN A 225 25.35 9.06 16.08
N ALA A 226 25.22 9.39 17.36
CA ALA A 226 26.35 9.80 18.19
C ALA A 226 27.37 8.67 18.37
N ASP A 227 26.90 7.45 18.62
CA ASP A 227 27.76 6.27 18.75
C ASP A 227 28.52 5.97 17.46
N ILE A 228 27.85 6.06 16.31
CA ILE A 228 28.50 5.91 15.00
C ILE A 228 29.52 7.02 14.76
N GLN A 229 29.21 8.27 15.12
CA GLN A 229 30.16 9.39 14.98
C GLN A 229 31.41 9.16 15.80
N ASN A 230 31.26 8.66 17.02
CA ASN A 230 32.38 8.31 17.90
C ASN A 230 33.22 7.17 17.32
N GLN A 231 32.59 6.15 16.73
CA GLN A 231 33.28 5.00 16.12
C GLN A 231 34.06 5.40 14.84
N ILE A 232 33.50 6.30 14.03
CA ILE A 232 34.16 6.78 12.80
C ILE A 232 35.40 7.64 13.13
N GLY A 233 35.44 8.29 14.30
CA GLY A 233 36.58 9.07 14.76
C GLY A 233 36.83 10.36 13.97
N VAL A 234 35.93 10.74 13.05
CA VAL A 234 36.01 11.96 12.26
C VAL A 234 35.20 13.06 12.92
N SER A 235 35.91 14.14 13.33
CA SER A 235 35.29 15.31 13.96
C SER A 235 34.82 16.36 12.92
N GLY A 236 33.91 17.23 13.34
CA GLY A 236 33.44 18.34 12.52
C GLY A 236 32.18 18.03 11.70
N ASN A 237 31.85 18.93 10.76
CA ASN A 237 30.60 18.82 9.97
C ASN A 237 30.60 17.62 9.03
N PHE A 238 31.77 17.26 8.49
CA PHE A 238 31.89 16.08 7.62
C PHE A 238 31.66 14.77 8.39
N GLY A 239 32.24 14.65 9.60
CA GLY A 239 31.99 13.50 10.46
C GLY A 239 30.51 13.36 10.85
N ARG A 240 29.84 14.48 11.15
CA ARG A 240 28.37 14.48 11.39
C ARG A 240 27.56 14.03 10.18
N LEU A 241 27.90 14.51 8.98
CA LEU A 241 27.23 14.11 7.74
C LEU A 241 27.42 12.62 7.45
N LEU A 242 28.65 12.13 7.59
CA LEU A 242 28.97 10.72 7.38
C LEU A 242 28.27 9.81 8.40
N ALA A 243 28.26 10.19 9.67
CA ALA A 243 27.55 9.48 10.72
C ALA A 243 26.03 9.46 10.47
N TRP A 244 25.46 10.60 10.04
CA TRP A 244 24.05 10.69 9.67
C TRP A 244 23.71 9.77 8.49
N PHE A 245 24.52 9.75 7.43
CA PHE A 245 24.33 8.89 6.27
C PHE A 245 24.42 7.42 6.65
N THR A 246 25.46 7.04 7.40
CA THR A 246 25.63 5.67 7.86
C THR A 246 24.47 5.22 8.75
N ALA A 247 24.06 6.05 9.70
CA ALA A 247 22.94 5.77 10.59
C ALA A 247 21.60 5.71 9.85
N THR A 248 21.45 6.42 8.74
CA THR A 248 20.19 6.51 7.97
C THR A 248 20.05 5.34 7.00
N ILE A 249 21.11 4.93 6.32
CA ILE A 249 21.04 3.94 5.24
C ILE A 249 21.62 2.59 5.67
N ILE A 250 22.77 2.59 6.32
CA ILE A 250 23.50 1.35 6.65
C ILE A 250 22.95 0.69 7.91
N SER A 251 22.67 1.48 8.95
CA SER A 251 22.23 0.94 10.25
C SER A 251 20.91 0.14 10.17
N PRO A 252 19.88 0.54 9.41
CA PRO A 252 18.66 -0.27 9.29
C PRO A 252 18.93 -1.66 8.70
N LEU A 253 19.76 -1.74 7.66
CA LEU A 253 20.17 -3.00 7.05
C LEU A 253 21.01 -3.84 8.02
N PHE A 254 21.98 -3.20 8.65
CA PHE A 254 22.84 -3.88 9.61
C PHE A 254 22.06 -4.40 10.83
N SER A 255 21.09 -3.63 11.35
CA SER A 255 20.23 -4.05 12.46
C SER A 255 19.41 -5.29 12.11
N PHE A 256 18.91 -5.38 10.89
CA PHE A 256 18.18 -6.55 10.39
C PHE A 256 19.06 -7.81 10.41
N PHE A 257 20.27 -7.72 9.86
CA PHE A 257 21.21 -8.86 9.85
C PHE A 257 21.76 -9.19 11.22
N LYS A 258 21.99 -8.20 12.07
CA LYS A 258 22.44 -8.40 13.47
C LYS A 258 21.37 -9.14 14.29
N LYS A 259 20.09 -8.81 14.10
CA LYS A 259 18.97 -9.43 14.80
C LYS A 259 18.74 -10.88 14.38
N ASN A 260 18.83 -11.17 13.10
CA ASN A 260 18.44 -12.47 12.53
C ASN A 260 19.64 -13.38 12.20
N GLY A 261 20.86 -12.84 12.15
CA GLY A 261 22.03 -13.52 11.58
C GLY A 261 22.04 -13.44 10.05
N VAL A 262 23.22 -13.49 9.44
CA VAL A 262 23.38 -13.29 7.99
C VAL A 262 22.68 -14.38 7.18
N ALA A 263 22.86 -15.65 7.55
CA ALA A 263 22.28 -16.78 6.82
C ALA A 263 20.73 -16.76 6.84
N ILE A 264 20.15 -16.55 8.03
CA ILE A 264 18.69 -16.46 8.20
C ILE A 264 18.17 -15.18 7.51
N GLY A 265 18.85 -14.04 7.66
CA GLY A 265 18.48 -12.80 7.01
C GLY A 265 18.43 -12.93 5.48
N LEU A 266 19.45 -13.54 4.87
CA LEU A 266 19.45 -13.81 3.43
C LEU A 266 18.35 -14.79 3.01
N SER A 267 18.06 -15.80 3.82
CA SER A 267 16.95 -16.74 3.56
C SER A 267 15.59 -16.04 3.63
N ILE A 268 15.38 -15.13 4.57
CA ILE A 268 14.16 -14.31 4.67
C ILE A 268 14.01 -13.42 3.44
N LEU A 269 15.06 -12.68 3.05
CA LEU A 269 15.02 -11.82 1.86
C LEU A 269 14.79 -12.64 0.59
N GLY A 270 15.45 -13.79 0.44
CA GLY A 270 15.22 -14.72 -0.66
C GLY A 270 13.79 -15.23 -0.72
N PHE A 271 13.20 -15.58 0.43
CA PHE A 271 11.80 -15.99 0.53
C PHE A 271 10.85 -14.86 0.12
N ILE A 272 11.05 -13.64 0.63
CA ILE A 272 10.26 -12.45 0.30
C ILE A 272 10.30 -12.19 -1.21
N PHE A 273 11.49 -12.21 -1.80
CA PHE A 273 11.69 -11.99 -3.22
C PHE A 273 10.98 -13.03 -4.09
N LEU A 274 11.16 -14.32 -3.80
CA LEU A 274 10.52 -15.40 -4.54
C LEU A 274 9.00 -15.38 -4.42
N PHE A 275 8.49 -15.08 -3.23
CA PHE A 275 7.07 -14.97 -2.97
C PHE A 275 6.45 -13.84 -3.79
N LYS A 276 7.07 -12.66 -3.78
CA LYS A 276 6.58 -11.49 -4.52
C LYS A 276 6.67 -11.64 -6.03
N ILE A 277 7.70 -12.28 -6.55
CA ILE A 277 7.78 -12.59 -8.00
C ILE A 277 6.63 -13.50 -8.42
N GLY A 278 6.34 -14.55 -7.65
CA GLY A 278 5.23 -15.47 -7.94
C GLY A 278 3.88 -14.75 -7.98
N GLU A 279 3.61 -13.91 -6.96
CA GLU A 279 2.36 -13.12 -6.88
C GLU A 279 2.24 -12.12 -8.06
N ALA A 280 3.31 -11.39 -8.36
CA ALA A 280 3.31 -10.38 -9.42
C ALA A 280 3.14 -10.99 -10.82
N PHE A 281 3.77 -12.14 -11.06
CA PHE A 281 3.68 -12.83 -12.35
C PHE A 281 2.25 -13.33 -12.61
N LEU A 282 1.63 -13.96 -11.62
CA LEU A 282 0.26 -14.45 -11.71
C LEU A 282 -0.75 -13.34 -11.98
N GLY A 283 -0.69 -12.25 -11.24
CA GLY A 283 -1.64 -11.14 -11.36
C GLY A 283 -1.64 -10.48 -12.75
N ARG A 284 -0.54 -10.57 -13.50
CA ARG A 284 -0.46 -10.04 -14.87
C ARG A 284 -0.87 -11.05 -15.93
N MET A 285 -0.52 -12.31 -15.73
CA MET A 285 -0.79 -13.37 -16.72
C MET A 285 -2.26 -13.79 -16.74
N SER A 286 -2.97 -13.72 -15.61
CA SER A 286 -4.37 -14.11 -15.51
C SER A 286 -5.28 -13.36 -16.48
N ILE A 287 -5.11 -12.05 -16.63
CA ILE A 287 -5.95 -11.23 -17.52
C ILE A 287 -5.71 -11.58 -19.01
N LEU A 288 -4.46 -11.81 -19.41
CA LEU A 288 -4.12 -12.23 -20.76
C LEU A 288 -4.71 -13.60 -21.05
N PHE A 289 -4.56 -14.53 -20.12
CA PHE A 289 -5.08 -15.88 -20.18
C PHE A 289 -6.61 -15.92 -20.34
N TYR A 290 -7.36 -15.11 -19.59
CA TYR A 290 -8.82 -15.01 -19.73
C TYR A 290 -9.25 -14.54 -21.13
N LYS A 291 -8.49 -13.61 -21.72
CA LYS A 291 -8.72 -13.15 -23.11
C LYS A 291 -8.43 -14.24 -24.13
N GLU A 292 -7.38 -15.03 -23.95
CA GLU A 292 -6.98 -16.10 -24.85
C GLU A 292 -7.99 -17.25 -24.86
N ILE A 293 -8.63 -17.53 -23.71
CA ILE A 293 -9.71 -18.53 -23.64
C ILE A 293 -11.01 -18.03 -24.27
N GLY A 294 -11.13 -16.72 -24.58
CA GLY A 294 -12.26 -16.16 -25.30
C GLY A 294 -13.32 -15.49 -24.44
N PHE A 295 -12.99 -15.11 -23.20
CA PHE A 295 -13.89 -14.31 -22.36
C PHE A 295 -13.94 -12.85 -22.84
N SER A 296 -15.16 -12.27 -22.85
CA SER A 296 -15.37 -10.90 -23.22
C SER A 296 -14.79 -9.93 -22.17
N LYS A 297 -14.57 -8.67 -22.57
CA LYS A 297 -14.15 -7.63 -21.60
C LYS A 297 -15.19 -7.42 -20.51
N SER A 298 -16.47 -7.60 -20.84
CA SER A 298 -17.60 -7.50 -19.91
C SER A 298 -17.58 -8.63 -18.87
N ASP A 299 -17.30 -9.86 -19.30
CA ASP A 299 -17.19 -11.01 -18.39
C ASP A 299 -16.03 -10.81 -17.43
N ILE A 300 -14.87 -10.41 -17.93
CA ILE A 300 -13.70 -10.13 -17.11
C ILE A 300 -13.98 -9.00 -16.10
N ALA A 301 -14.68 -7.94 -16.51
CA ALA A 301 -15.04 -6.84 -15.62
C ALA A 301 -16.04 -7.28 -14.53
N LEU A 302 -17.04 -8.07 -14.89
CA LEU A 302 -18.07 -8.55 -13.95
C LEU A 302 -17.46 -9.49 -12.91
N TYR A 303 -16.73 -10.52 -13.36
CA TYR A 303 -16.19 -11.56 -12.48
C TYR A 303 -14.94 -11.08 -11.72
N SER A 304 -14.00 -10.43 -12.38
CA SER A 304 -12.73 -10.03 -11.77
C SER A 304 -12.80 -8.75 -10.94
N LYS A 305 -13.67 -7.79 -11.29
CA LYS A 305 -13.77 -6.52 -10.57
C LYS A 305 -15.01 -6.39 -9.69
N GLY A 306 -16.18 -6.78 -10.17
CA GLY A 306 -17.42 -6.66 -9.42
C GLY A 306 -17.50 -7.68 -8.28
N LEU A 307 -17.46 -8.96 -8.61
CA LEU A 307 -17.44 -10.04 -7.62
C LEU A 307 -16.15 -10.02 -6.80
N GLY A 308 -15.03 -9.72 -7.47
CA GLY A 308 -13.70 -9.73 -6.88
C GLY A 308 -13.48 -8.76 -5.72
N TRP A 309 -14.26 -7.65 -5.59
CA TRP A 309 -14.15 -6.82 -4.39
C TRP A 309 -14.72 -7.51 -3.14
N ILE A 310 -15.93 -8.09 -3.28
CA ILE A 310 -16.59 -8.77 -2.16
C ILE A 310 -15.74 -9.97 -1.72
N THR A 311 -15.25 -10.76 -2.67
CA THR A 311 -14.42 -11.94 -2.40
C THR A 311 -13.08 -11.57 -1.78
N THR A 312 -12.38 -10.57 -2.32
CA THR A 312 -11.10 -10.11 -1.79
C THR A 312 -11.26 -9.61 -0.34
N VAL A 313 -12.26 -8.79 -0.04
CA VAL A 313 -12.52 -8.30 1.32
C VAL A 313 -12.84 -9.46 2.26
N SER A 314 -13.77 -10.33 1.87
CA SER A 314 -14.20 -11.47 2.69
C SER A 314 -13.04 -12.44 2.96
N PHE A 315 -12.29 -12.79 1.93
CA PHE A 315 -11.16 -13.71 2.06
C PHE A 315 -9.97 -13.09 2.81
N THR A 316 -9.78 -11.78 2.70
CA THR A 316 -8.77 -11.07 3.50
C THR A 316 -9.07 -11.17 4.99
N LEU A 317 -10.34 -11.00 5.40
CA LEU A 317 -10.75 -11.15 6.80
C LEU A 317 -10.62 -12.59 7.29
N VAL A 318 -11.00 -13.55 6.46
CA VAL A 318 -10.85 -15.00 6.76
C VAL A 318 -9.37 -15.38 6.82
N GLY A 319 -8.54 -14.86 5.94
CA GLY A 319 -7.08 -15.05 5.94
C GLY A 319 -6.43 -14.52 7.21
N GLY A 320 -6.83 -13.32 7.65
CA GLY A 320 -6.39 -12.75 8.92
C GLY A 320 -6.83 -13.59 10.12
N TRP A 321 -8.08 -14.03 10.16
CA TRP A 321 -8.57 -14.96 11.19
C TRP A 321 -7.76 -16.27 11.22
N PHE A 322 -7.45 -16.83 10.06
CA PHE A 322 -6.63 -18.03 9.96
C PHE A 322 -5.21 -17.79 10.47
N ALA A 323 -4.58 -16.64 10.11
CA ALA A 323 -3.27 -16.27 10.61
C ALA A 323 -3.24 -16.08 12.13
N ILE A 324 -4.31 -15.54 12.72
CA ILE A 324 -4.47 -15.43 14.19
C ILE A 324 -4.54 -16.82 14.83
N LYS A 325 -5.34 -17.71 14.26
CA LYS A 325 -5.61 -19.02 14.85
C LYS A 325 -4.48 -20.02 14.66
N ALA A 326 -3.92 -20.09 13.47
CA ALA A 326 -2.89 -21.06 13.09
C ALA A 326 -1.46 -20.57 13.36
N GLY A 327 -1.27 -19.26 13.53
CA GLY A 327 0.02 -18.58 13.58
C GLY A 327 0.53 -18.21 12.18
N VAL A 328 1.34 -17.14 12.13
CA VAL A 328 1.77 -16.47 10.89
C VAL A 328 2.56 -17.40 9.97
N ILE A 329 3.49 -18.19 10.53
CA ILE A 329 4.34 -19.10 9.72
C ILE A 329 3.51 -20.19 9.06
N ARG A 330 2.54 -20.78 9.80
CA ARG A 330 1.65 -21.79 9.22
C ARG A 330 0.72 -21.16 8.17
N ALA A 331 0.25 -19.95 8.42
CA ALA A 331 -0.57 -19.22 7.47
C ALA A 331 0.18 -18.95 6.16
N LEU A 332 1.45 -18.55 6.22
CA LEU A 332 2.33 -18.39 5.05
C LEU A 332 2.49 -19.69 4.27
N PHE A 333 2.77 -20.78 4.97
CA PHE A 333 2.97 -22.07 4.33
C PHE A 333 1.70 -22.57 3.64
N VAL A 334 0.56 -22.50 4.32
CA VAL A 334 -0.74 -22.91 3.76
C VAL A 334 -1.14 -22.01 2.60
N SER A 335 -0.96 -20.69 2.70
CA SER A 335 -1.25 -19.76 1.60
C SER A 335 -0.40 -20.02 0.37
N GLY A 336 0.88 -20.36 0.56
CA GLY A 336 1.79 -20.75 -0.53
C GLY A 336 1.32 -22.04 -1.25
N ILE A 337 0.86 -23.03 -0.49
CA ILE A 337 0.29 -24.26 -1.06
C ILE A 337 -0.99 -23.95 -1.84
N ILE A 338 -1.91 -23.16 -1.25
CA ILE A 338 -3.16 -22.78 -1.92
C ILE A 338 -2.84 -22.02 -3.21
N MET A 339 -1.89 -21.11 -3.20
CA MET A 339 -1.44 -20.35 -4.38
C MET A 339 -0.86 -21.26 -5.48
N ALA A 340 -0.11 -22.29 -5.10
CA ALA A 340 0.37 -23.30 -6.05
C ALA A 340 -0.76 -24.14 -6.63
N LEU A 341 -1.75 -24.54 -5.80
CA LEU A 341 -2.90 -25.32 -6.24
C LEU A 341 -3.86 -24.52 -7.14
N THR A 342 -4.06 -23.23 -6.89
CA THR A 342 -4.90 -22.39 -7.76
C THR A 342 -4.31 -22.25 -9.16
N ASN A 343 -3.00 -22.34 -9.33
CA ASN A 343 -2.37 -22.40 -10.65
C ASN A 343 -2.81 -23.63 -11.46
N LEU A 344 -3.11 -24.74 -10.81
CA LEU A 344 -3.64 -25.93 -11.49
C LEU A 344 -5.08 -25.70 -12.01
N MET A 345 -5.84 -24.82 -11.37
CA MET A 345 -7.18 -24.45 -11.87
C MET A 345 -7.10 -23.68 -13.20
N PHE A 346 -6.10 -22.85 -13.40
CA PHE A 346 -5.87 -22.21 -14.69
C PHE A 346 -5.51 -23.23 -15.78
N THR A 347 -4.71 -24.23 -15.44
CA THR A 347 -4.40 -25.34 -16.34
C THR A 347 -5.66 -26.13 -16.70
N PHE A 348 -6.51 -26.41 -15.71
CA PHE A 348 -7.77 -27.11 -15.92
C PHE A 348 -8.77 -26.29 -16.77
N LEU A 349 -8.84 -24.98 -16.55
CA LEU A 349 -9.63 -24.06 -17.37
C LEU A 349 -9.11 -24.02 -18.83
N ALA A 350 -7.79 -24.01 -19.02
CA ALA A 350 -7.18 -24.07 -20.35
C ALA A 350 -7.57 -25.35 -21.10
N TRP A 351 -7.65 -26.46 -20.37
CA TRP A 351 -7.98 -27.79 -20.94
C TRP A 351 -9.47 -27.93 -21.27
N SER A 352 -10.33 -27.38 -20.43
CA SER A 352 -11.79 -27.47 -20.56
C SER A 352 -12.38 -26.46 -21.56
N GLY A 353 -11.60 -25.46 -21.99
CA GLY A 353 -12.09 -24.39 -22.85
C GLY A 353 -13.00 -23.38 -22.12
N LYS A 354 -13.79 -22.64 -22.88
CA LYS A 354 -14.67 -21.58 -22.36
C LYS A 354 -15.80 -22.17 -21.50
N SER A 355 -15.64 -22.06 -20.17
CA SER A 355 -16.65 -22.42 -19.18
C SER A 355 -16.78 -21.31 -18.15
N GLU A 356 -17.95 -20.66 -18.06
CA GLU A 356 -18.20 -19.57 -17.12
C GLU A 356 -18.10 -20.03 -15.66
N LEU A 357 -18.56 -21.25 -15.37
CA LEU A 357 -18.49 -21.83 -14.02
C LEU A 357 -17.03 -22.06 -13.58
N LEU A 358 -16.22 -22.65 -14.47
CA LEU A 358 -14.79 -22.88 -14.19
C LEU A 358 -14.02 -21.57 -14.11
N PHE A 359 -14.38 -20.58 -14.92
CA PHE A 359 -13.81 -19.25 -14.86
C PHE A 359 -14.11 -18.56 -13.52
N ALA A 360 -15.39 -18.57 -13.11
CA ALA A 360 -15.78 -18.02 -11.80
C ALA A 360 -15.06 -18.74 -10.64
N ALA A 361 -14.96 -20.07 -10.70
CA ALA A 361 -14.22 -20.86 -9.71
C ALA A 361 -12.73 -20.53 -9.69
N ALA A 362 -12.09 -20.38 -10.85
CA ALA A 362 -10.68 -20.01 -10.94
C ALA A 362 -10.41 -18.61 -10.34
N VAL A 363 -11.25 -17.63 -10.65
CA VAL A 363 -11.15 -16.27 -10.09
C VAL A 363 -11.36 -16.27 -8.58
N LEU A 364 -12.36 -16.99 -8.07
CA LEU A 364 -12.63 -17.09 -6.64
C LEU A 364 -11.48 -17.74 -5.87
N LEU A 365 -10.90 -18.81 -6.40
CA LEU A 365 -9.78 -19.50 -5.76
C LEU A 365 -8.49 -18.68 -5.83
N ASP A 366 -8.28 -17.96 -6.92
CA ASP A 366 -7.16 -17.04 -7.06
C ASP A 366 -7.25 -15.87 -6.06
N ASP A 367 -8.43 -15.24 -5.95
CA ASP A 367 -8.71 -14.19 -4.96
C ASP A 367 -8.51 -14.70 -3.52
N LEU A 368 -8.96 -15.93 -3.23
CA LEU A 368 -8.75 -16.56 -1.93
C LEU A 368 -7.26 -16.74 -1.63
N ALA A 369 -6.52 -17.31 -2.58
CA ALA A 369 -5.08 -17.53 -2.44
C ALA A 369 -4.33 -16.24 -2.26
N ALA A 370 -4.60 -15.24 -3.09
CA ALA A 370 -3.97 -13.92 -3.03
C ALA A 370 -4.28 -13.21 -1.71
N ALA A 371 -5.52 -13.24 -1.23
CA ALA A 371 -5.92 -12.62 0.02
C ALA A 371 -5.22 -13.26 1.23
N PHE A 372 -5.19 -14.59 1.31
CA PHE A 372 -4.49 -15.32 2.37
C PHE A 372 -2.99 -15.05 2.35
N ALA A 373 -2.39 -15.12 1.17
CA ALA A 373 -0.98 -14.87 0.97
C ALA A 373 -0.59 -13.44 1.38
N THR A 374 -1.33 -12.44 0.93
CA THR A 374 -1.08 -11.03 1.25
C THR A 374 -1.16 -10.76 2.74
N VAL A 375 -2.21 -11.24 3.44
CA VAL A 375 -2.35 -11.01 4.89
C VAL A 375 -1.26 -11.69 5.67
N ALA A 376 -0.96 -12.95 5.37
CA ALA A 376 0.09 -13.69 6.05
C ALA A 376 1.47 -13.03 5.83
N PHE A 377 1.74 -12.58 4.61
CA PHE A 377 2.97 -11.92 4.23
C PHE A 377 3.14 -10.55 4.89
N VAL A 378 2.10 -9.70 4.83
CA VAL A 378 2.11 -8.38 5.50
C VAL A 378 2.26 -8.52 7.01
N THR A 379 1.61 -9.51 7.61
CA THR A 379 1.77 -9.81 9.05
C THR A 379 3.20 -10.24 9.36
N PHE A 380 3.75 -11.14 8.56
CA PHE A 380 5.11 -11.66 8.74
C PHE A 380 6.15 -10.54 8.68
N ILE A 381 6.13 -9.70 7.63
CA ILE A 381 7.04 -8.56 7.53
C ILE A 381 6.84 -7.60 8.69
N SER A 382 5.59 -7.30 9.07
CA SER A 382 5.29 -6.38 10.16
C SER A 382 5.87 -6.84 11.52
N MET A 383 6.02 -8.15 11.72
CA MET A 383 6.65 -8.71 12.93
C MET A 383 8.18 -8.74 12.87
N LEU A 384 8.78 -8.68 11.68
CA LEU A 384 10.23 -8.71 11.51
C LEU A 384 10.89 -7.36 11.73
N VAL A 385 10.22 -6.27 11.39
CA VAL A 385 10.80 -4.93 11.38
C VAL A 385 11.24 -4.47 12.77
N ASP A 386 12.33 -3.70 12.80
CA ASP A 386 12.78 -2.99 13.99
C ASP A 386 11.99 -1.68 14.15
N ARG A 387 11.44 -1.45 15.34
CA ARG A 387 10.62 -0.25 15.65
C ARG A 387 11.37 1.07 15.49
N ASN A 388 12.70 1.06 15.54
CA ASN A 388 13.52 2.25 15.32
C ASN A 388 13.58 2.63 13.83
N TYR A 389 13.36 1.67 12.94
CA TYR A 389 13.49 1.80 11.47
C TYR A 389 12.28 1.23 10.73
N THR A 390 11.08 1.39 11.30
CA THR A 390 9.87 0.71 10.82
C THR A 390 9.58 1.01 9.34
N ALA A 391 9.60 2.29 8.93
CA ALA A 391 9.34 2.67 7.55
C ALA A 391 10.42 2.13 6.59
N THR A 392 11.68 2.25 6.98
CA THR A 392 12.83 1.81 6.17
C THR A 392 12.81 0.29 5.96
N GLN A 393 12.71 -0.49 7.04
CA GLN A 393 12.77 -1.95 6.96
C GLN A 393 11.51 -2.57 6.34
N TYR A 394 10.37 -1.92 6.45
CA TYR A 394 9.16 -2.38 5.79
C TYR A 394 9.18 -2.11 4.27
N ALA A 395 9.85 -1.03 3.84
CA ALA A 395 9.95 -0.66 2.43
C ALA A 395 10.99 -1.48 1.65
N TYR A 396 12.03 -2.01 2.33
CA TYR A 396 13.03 -2.90 1.72
C TYR A 396 12.46 -4.29 1.45
#